data_4ed16a7b2bc35ec6d4b4b7ea9bd9f2cb
#
_entry.id   4ed16a7b2bc35ec6d4b4b7ea9bd9f2cb
#
_cell.length_a   1.000
_cell.length_b   1.000
_cell.length_c   1.000
_cell.angle_alpha   90.00
_cell.angle_beta   90.00
_cell.angle_gamma   90.00
#
_symmetry.space_group_name_H-M   'P 1'
#
loop_
_entity.id
_entity.type
_entity.pdbx_description
1 polymer ?
#
loop_
_entity_poly.entity_id
_entity_poly.type
_entity_poly.pdbx_seq_one_letter_code
_entity_poly.pdbx_strand_id
1 'polypeptide(L)'
;GLWFEPEMISEDSDLYRAHPDWAFAVPGRVPNHGRNQLVLDMTRDDVREYLLERLTTIVHDAEIDYVKWDMNRHISDNYSPALAEQGRFSHSYILGLYRVLQSIVEQNPDVLFEGCSSGGNRFDLGILSYFPQIWASDDTDALCRAEIQTGYSYGYPMSVVSAHVSACPNHQ
;
A
#
# COMPACT_ATOMS: atom_id res chain seq x y z
N GLY A 1 -5.35 11.10 12.36
CA GLY A 1 -4.78 10.27 11.29
C GLY A 1 -4.75 8.79 11.64
N LEU A 2 -4.75 7.96 10.63
CA LEU A 2 -4.74 6.52 10.80
C LEU A 2 -3.78 5.85 9.80
N TRP A 3 -3.09 4.81 10.26
CA TRP A 3 -2.26 3.92 9.44
C TRP A 3 -3.09 2.73 8.97
N PHE A 4 -3.03 2.45 7.67
CA PHE A 4 -3.64 1.29 7.04
C PHE A 4 -2.60 0.42 6.33
N GLU A 5 -2.83 -0.89 6.32
CA GLU A 5 -2.10 -1.85 5.50
C GLU A 5 -3.12 -2.75 4.76
N PRO A 6 -3.94 -2.17 3.85
CA PRO A 6 -5.17 -2.80 3.39
C PRO A 6 -4.98 -3.84 2.29
N GLU A 7 -3.80 -3.92 1.69
CA GLU A 7 -3.51 -4.89 0.64
C GLU A 7 -3.16 -6.27 1.18
N MET A 8 -3.04 -6.42 2.50
CA MET A 8 -2.59 -7.65 3.14
C MET A 8 -3.72 -8.35 3.88
N ILE A 9 -3.61 -9.67 4.00
CA ILE A 9 -4.59 -10.50 4.69
C ILE A 9 -3.88 -11.57 5.52
N SER A 10 -4.34 -11.77 6.75
CA SER A 10 -3.88 -12.85 7.61
C SER A 10 -4.75 -14.09 7.42
N GLU A 11 -4.15 -15.28 7.34
CA GLU A 11 -4.90 -16.55 7.29
C GLU A 11 -5.74 -16.78 8.55
N ASP A 12 -5.35 -16.18 9.67
CA ASP A 12 -6.10 -16.20 10.93
C ASP A 12 -7.07 -15.01 11.05
N SER A 13 -7.70 -14.60 9.97
CA SER A 13 -8.73 -13.57 9.94
C SER A 13 -10.08 -14.11 9.50
N ASP A 14 -11.16 -13.45 9.94
CA ASP A 14 -12.51 -13.81 9.47
C ASP A 14 -12.64 -13.60 7.97
N LEU A 15 -11.99 -12.59 7.42
CA LEU A 15 -11.99 -12.34 5.99
C LEU A 15 -11.37 -13.50 5.21
N TYR A 16 -10.22 -14.00 5.63
CA TYR A 16 -9.58 -15.14 4.96
C TYR A 16 -10.40 -16.41 5.10
N ARG A 17 -10.98 -16.66 6.28
CA ARG A 17 -11.86 -17.82 6.50
C ARG A 17 -13.11 -17.80 5.59
N ALA A 18 -13.62 -16.59 5.33
CA ALA A 18 -14.77 -16.43 4.43
C ALA A 18 -14.38 -16.47 2.95
N HIS A 19 -13.22 -15.96 2.59
CA HIS A 19 -12.74 -15.78 1.23
C HIS A 19 -11.26 -16.14 1.07
N PRO A 20 -10.87 -17.41 1.24
CA PRO A 20 -9.47 -17.82 1.09
C PRO A 20 -8.93 -17.62 -0.35
N ASP A 21 -9.83 -17.60 -1.33
CA ASP A 21 -9.54 -17.37 -2.75
C ASP A 21 -9.27 -15.90 -3.10
N TRP A 22 -9.42 -14.97 -2.14
CA TRP A 22 -9.09 -13.55 -2.33
C TRP A 22 -7.61 -13.25 -2.17
N ALA A 23 -6.86 -14.12 -1.50
CA ALA A 23 -5.41 -14.04 -1.51
C ALA A 23 -4.87 -14.72 -2.76
N PHE A 24 -4.03 -14.03 -3.52
CA PHE A 24 -3.42 -14.68 -4.67
C PHE A 24 -2.35 -15.71 -4.25
N ALA A 25 -2.32 -16.83 -4.92
CA ALA A 25 -1.38 -17.92 -4.66
C ALA A 25 -1.17 -18.78 -5.90
N VAL A 26 0.03 -19.27 -6.09
CA VAL A 26 0.33 -20.19 -7.21
C VAL A 26 -0.24 -21.57 -6.90
N PRO A 27 -1.10 -22.14 -7.77
CA PRO A 27 -1.68 -23.46 -7.55
C PRO A 27 -0.60 -24.53 -7.30
N GLY A 28 -0.84 -25.35 -6.28
CA GLY A 28 0.07 -26.45 -5.91
C GLY A 28 1.35 -26.05 -5.19
N ARG A 29 1.50 -24.79 -4.84
CA ARG A 29 2.59 -24.29 -3.98
C ARG A 29 2.08 -23.86 -2.62
N VAL A 30 2.93 -23.97 -1.61
CA VAL A 30 2.69 -23.34 -0.32
C VAL A 30 2.81 -21.83 -0.52
N PRO A 31 1.80 -21.03 -0.13
CA PRO A 31 1.88 -19.58 -0.26
C PRO A 31 3.09 -18.99 0.49
N ASN A 32 3.74 -18.02 -0.12
CA ASN A 32 4.83 -17.32 0.52
C ASN A 32 4.30 -16.22 1.43
N HIS A 33 4.58 -16.35 2.74
CA HIS A 33 4.18 -15.37 3.74
C HIS A 33 5.24 -14.27 3.90
N GLY A 34 4.80 -13.05 4.05
CA GLY A 34 5.62 -11.94 4.56
C GLY A 34 4.95 -11.36 5.81
N ARG A 35 5.67 -11.25 6.92
CA ARG A 35 5.11 -10.78 8.21
C ARG A 35 3.87 -11.59 8.68
N ASN A 36 3.84 -12.89 8.38
CA ASN A 36 2.69 -13.80 8.61
C ASN A 36 1.41 -13.40 7.84
N GLN A 37 1.55 -12.74 6.72
CA GLN A 37 0.44 -12.27 5.90
C GLN A 37 0.61 -12.71 4.44
N LEU A 38 -0.53 -12.84 3.76
CA LEU A 38 -0.67 -12.97 2.31
C LEU A 38 -1.10 -11.64 1.71
N VAL A 39 -1.25 -11.57 0.40
CA VAL A 39 -1.67 -10.35 -0.30
C VAL A 39 -3.00 -10.61 -0.99
N LEU A 40 -3.92 -9.65 -0.87
CA LEU A 40 -5.20 -9.65 -1.56
C LEU A 40 -5.03 -9.45 -3.06
N ASP A 41 -5.85 -10.14 -3.84
CA ASP A 41 -5.80 -10.09 -5.30
C ASP A 41 -6.51 -8.84 -5.85
N MET A 42 -5.76 -7.77 -6.05
CA MET A 42 -6.28 -6.52 -6.64
C MET A 42 -6.71 -6.65 -8.10
N THR A 43 -6.49 -7.79 -8.75
CA THR A 43 -7.02 -8.03 -10.10
C THR A 43 -8.52 -8.34 -10.09
N ARG A 44 -9.08 -8.68 -8.93
CA ARG A 44 -10.49 -9.06 -8.72
C ARG A 44 -11.35 -7.83 -8.39
N ASP A 45 -12.53 -7.78 -8.99
CA ASP A 45 -13.50 -6.70 -8.75
C ASP A 45 -14.07 -6.78 -7.31
N ASP A 46 -14.46 -7.96 -6.86
CA ASP A 46 -15.04 -8.18 -5.53
C ASP A 46 -14.10 -7.81 -4.39
N VAL A 47 -12.80 -8.07 -4.52
CA VAL A 47 -11.78 -7.65 -3.55
C VAL A 47 -11.69 -6.13 -3.48
N ARG A 48 -11.66 -5.46 -4.65
CA ARG A 48 -11.57 -4.00 -4.71
C ARG A 48 -12.82 -3.31 -4.14
N GLU A 49 -14.00 -3.83 -4.47
CA GLU A 49 -15.28 -3.31 -3.95
C GLU A 49 -15.35 -3.43 -2.44
N TYR A 50 -14.98 -4.60 -1.90
CA TYR A 50 -14.91 -4.80 -0.45
C TYR A 50 -13.96 -3.83 0.24
N LEU A 51 -12.74 -3.68 -0.27
CA LEU A 51 -11.77 -2.75 0.31
C LEU A 51 -12.26 -1.31 0.28
N LEU A 52 -12.80 -0.88 -0.85
CA LEU A 52 -13.30 0.49 -0.98
C LEU A 52 -14.44 0.76 0.01
N GLU A 53 -15.41 -0.15 0.12
CA GLU A 53 -16.50 -0.04 1.10
C GLU A 53 -15.97 0.08 2.53
N ARG A 54 -15.08 -0.84 2.93
CA ARG A 54 -14.55 -0.87 4.31
C ARG A 54 -13.70 0.33 4.66
N LEU A 55 -12.81 0.72 3.77
CA LEU A 55 -11.93 1.87 4.00
C LEU A 55 -12.70 3.18 4.03
N THR A 56 -13.66 3.38 3.12
CA THR A 56 -14.53 4.56 3.11
C THR A 56 -15.33 4.64 4.40
N THR A 57 -15.91 3.53 4.87
CA THR A 57 -16.64 3.48 6.13
C THR A 57 -15.76 3.91 7.31
N ILE A 58 -14.53 3.36 7.41
CA ILE A 58 -13.62 3.70 8.51
C ILE A 58 -13.22 5.18 8.46
N VAL A 59 -12.93 5.72 7.27
CA VAL A 59 -12.55 7.13 7.10
C VAL A 59 -13.68 8.04 7.56
N HIS A 60 -14.92 7.74 7.22
CA HIS A 60 -16.09 8.52 7.62
C HIS A 60 -16.43 8.38 9.11
N ASP A 61 -16.54 7.15 9.61
CA ASP A 61 -16.99 6.90 10.97
C ASP A 61 -16.00 7.41 12.03
N ALA A 62 -14.71 7.44 11.71
CA ALA A 62 -13.67 7.92 12.60
C ALA A 62 -13.23 9.37 12.30
N GLU A 63 -13.91 10.07 11.38
CA GLU A 63 -13.61 11.48 11.02
C GLU A 63 -12.11 11.70 10.72
N ILE A 64 -11.55 10.87 9.84
CA ILE A 64 -10.11 10.83 9.57
C ILE A 64 -9.74 11.92 8.55
N ASP A 65 -8.71 12.73 8.85
CA ASP A 65 -8.15 13.75 7.96
C ASP A 65 -6.84 13.32 7.29
N TYR A 66 -6.20 12.25 7.78
CA TYR A 66 -4.91 11.78 7.27
C TYR A 66 -4.83 10.26 7.28
N VAL A 67 -4.46 9.68 6.16
CA VAL A 67 -4.25 8.23 6.00
C VAL A 67 -2.81 7.97 5.58
N LYS A 68 -2.10 7.13 6.33
CA LYS A 68 -0.86 6.51 5.88
C LYS A 68 -1.17 5.12 5.34
N TRP A 69 -1.08 4.97 4.02
CA TRP A 69 -1.31 3.71 3.31
C TRP A 69 -0.01 2.96 3.13
N ASP A 70 0.10 1.80 3.74
CA ASP A 70 1.33 1.03 3.76
C ASP A 70 1.18 -0.33 3.06
N MET A 71 2.31 -0.86 2.58
CA MET A 71 2.44 -2.19 1.99
C MET A 71 3.81 -2.77 2.34
N ASN A 72 3.88 -3.55 3.40
CA ASN A 72 5.15 -3.98 4.00
C ASN A 72 5.59 -5.38 3.56
N ARG A 73 5.26 -5.78 2.36
CA ARG A 73 5.81 -7.01 1.78
C ARG A 73 5.93 -6.93 0.26
N HIS A 74 6.83 -7.71 -0.27
CA HIS A 74 6.97 -7.92 -1.70
C HIS A 74 5.86 -8.83 -2.26
N ILE A 75 5.55 -8.67 -3.53
CA ILE A 75 4.67 -9.55 -4.28
C ILE A 75 5.51 -10.65 -4.92
N SER A 76 5.27 -11.91 -4.56
CA SER A 76 6.12 -13.05 -4.97
C SER A 76 5.36 -14.14 -5.71
N ASP A 77 4.13 -14.44 -5.35
CA ASP A 77 3.34 -15.53 -5.94
C ASP A 77 2.41 -14.99 -7.04
N ASN A 78 3.02 -14.48 -8.12
CA ASN A 78 2.34 -13.75 -9.21
C ASN A 78 1.38 -14.64 -10.01
N TYR A 79 0.23 -14.97 -9.42
CA TYR A 79 -0.82 -15.74 -10.07
C TYR A 79 -2.19 -15.32 -9.54
N SER A 80 -3.13 -15.12 -10.45
CA SER A 80 -4.55 -14.89 -10.12
C SER A 80 -5.45 -15.76 -10.97
N PRO A 81 -6.39 -16.51 -10.35
CA PRO A 81 -7.39 -17.27 -11.10
C PRO A 81 -8.35 -16.36 -11.89
N ALA A 82 -8.43 -15.09 -11.57
CA ALA A 82 -9.24 -14.11 -12.30
C ALA A 82 -8.62 -13.68 -13.64
N LEU A 83 -7.34 -13.99 -13.89
CA LEU A 83 -6.64 -13.61 -15.11
C LEU A 83 -6.48 -14.79 -16.06
N ALA A 84 -6.89 -14.61 -17.32
CA ALA A 84 -6.62 -15.56 -18.39
C ALA A 84 -5.12 -15.60 -18.77
N GLU A 85 -4.43 -14.44 -18.71
CA GLU A 85 -3.04 -14.28 -19.06
C GLU A 85 -2.20 -13.92 -17.83
N GLN A 86 -1.55 -14.90 -17.24
CA GLN A 86 -0.77 -14.72 -16.00
C GLN A 86 0.43 -13.77 -16.16
N GLY A 87 1.00 -13.66 -17.35
CA GLY A 87 2.08 -12.69 -17.64
C GLY A 87 1.68 -11.23 -17.44
N ARG A 88 0.37 -10.93 -17.32
CA ARG A 88 -0.15 -9.59 -17.05
C ARG A 88 -0.39 -9.31 -15.57
N PHE A 89 -0.14 -10.27 -14.68
CA PHE A 89 -0.50 -10.19 -13.27
C PHE A 89 -0.04 -8.89 -12.61
N SER A 90 1.26 -8.60 -12.64
CA SER A 90 1.82 -7.43 -11.95
C SER A 90 1.22 -6.11 -12.45
N HIS A 91 1.04 -5.98 -13.78
CA HIS A 91 0.41 -4.80 -14.36
C HIS A 91 -1.07 -4.68 -13.96
N SER A 92 -1.82 -5.80 -14.03
CA SER A 92 -3.23 -5.82 -13.67
C SER A 92 -3.45 -5.57 -12.18
N TYR A 93 -2.57 -6.06 -11.32
CA TYR A 93 -2.56 -5.78 -9.88
C TYR A 93 -2.45 -4.27 -9.62
N ILE A 94 -1.45 -3.62 -10.21
CA ILE A 94 -1.24 -2.17 -10.03
C ILE A 94 -2.42 -1.35 -10.57
N LEU A 95 -2.96 -1.72 -11.73
CA LEU A 95 -4.16 -1.06 -12.25
C LEU A 95 -5.37 -1.26 -11.33
N GLY A 96 -5.50 -2.45 -10.71
CA GLY A 96 -6.54 -2.71 -9.72
C GLY A 96 -6.37 -1.85 -8.47
N LEU A 97 -5.14 -1.78 -7.95
CA LEU A 97 -4.79 -0.89 -6.83
C LEU A 97 -5.15 0.58 -7.16
N TYR A 98 -4.74 1.07 -8.32
CA TYR A 98 -5.01 2.46 -8.73
C TYR A 98 -6.51 2.78 -8.81
N ARG A 99 -7.35 1.81 -9.20
CA ARG A 99 -8.82 2.00 -9.16
C ARG A 99 -9.34 2.21 -7.75
N VAL A 100 -8.84 1.42 -6.77
CA VAL A 100 -9.21 1.62 -5.36
C VAL A 100 -8.72 2.98 -4.87
N LEU A 101 -7.47 3.34 -5.14
CA LEU A 101 -6.89 4.62 -4.74
C LEU A 101 -7.62 5.81 -5.34
N GLN A 102 -7.91 5.76 -6.64
CA GLN A 102 -8.68 6.80 -7.31
C GLN A 102 -10.03 6.99 -6.64
N SER A 103 -10.76 5.90 -6.44
CA SER A 103 -12.11 5.97 -5.87
C SER A 103 -12.10 6.49 -4.43
N ILE A 104 -11.17 6.06 -3.59
CA ILE A 104 -11.13 6.51 -2.19
C ILE A 104 -10.69 7.97 -2.07
N VAL A 105 -9.74 8.42 -2.89
CA VAL A 105 -9.29 9.81 -2.90
C VAL A 105 -10.39 10.74 -3.43
N GLU A 106 -11.07 10.36 -4.52
CA GLU A 106 -12.18 11.14 -5.06
C GLU A 106 -13.38 11.25 -4.10
N GLN A 107 -13.65 10.22 -3.32
CA GLN A 107 -14.73 10.22 -2.31
C GLN A 107 -14.34 10.98 -1.03
N ASN A 108 -13.06 11.21 -0.80
CA ASN A 108 -12.55 11.85 0.42
C ASN A 108 -11.54 12.96 0.06
N PRO A 109 -11.97 14.04 -0.64
CA PRO A 109 -11.07 15.06 -1.17
C PRO A 109 -10.38 15.90 -0.09
N ASP A 110 -10.91 15.92 1.13
CA ASP A 110 -10.34 16.65 2.27
C ASP A 110 -9.37 15.80 3.10
N VAL A 111 -9.21 14.51 2.76
CA VAL A 111 -8.29 13.59 3.45
C VAL A 111 -6.95 13.55 2.74
N LEU A 112 -5.88 13.77 3.47
CA LEU A 112 -4.51 13.63 2.95
C LEU A 112 -4.06 12.17 3.01
N PHE A 113 -3.64 11.63 1.88
CA PHE A 113 -3.10 10.27 1.77
C PHE A 113 -1.57 10.31 1.60
N GLU A 114 -0.86 9.58 2.47
CA GLU A 114 0.57 9.33 2.38
C GLU A 114 0.82 7.89 1.97
N GLY A 115 1.68 7.68 0.98
CA GLY A 115 2.10 6.33 0.58
C GLY A 115 3.33 5.87 1.35
N CYS A 116 3.30 4.61 1.79
CA CYS A 116 4.44 3.90 2.35
C CYS A 116 4.50 2.48 1.76
N SER A 117 5.68 1.95 1.62
CA SER A 117 5.90 0.55 1.25
C SER A 117 7.25 0.10 1.80
N SER A 118 7.32 -0.12 3.11
CA SER A 118 8.58 -0.26 3.85
C SER A 118 9.55 0.89 3.49
N GLY A 119 9.09 2.13 3.63
CA GLY A 119 9.72 3.30 3.03
C GLY A 119 9.24 3.56 1.60
N GLY A 120 10.15 3.98 0.73
CA GLY A 120 9.83 4.44 -0.62
C GLY A 120 9.83 3.37 -1.72
N ASN A 121 9.56 2.10 -1.42
CA ASN A 121 9.63 1.03 -2.44
C ASN A 121 8.58 1.15 -3.57
N ARG A 122 7.55 1.97 -3.41
CA ARG A 122 6.58 2.31 -4.46
C ARG A 122 6.60 3.81 -4.80
N PHE A 123 7.73 4.44 -4.69
CA PHE A 123 7.88 5.85 -5.04
C PHE A 123 8.05 6.00 -6.56
N ASP A 124 6.97 6.18 -7.27
CA ASP A 124 6.92 6.39 -8.72
C ASP A 124 5.89 7.47 -9.10
N LEU A 125 5.92 7.91 -10.36
CA LEU A 125 5.03 8.97 -10.84
C LEU A 125 3.56 8.56 -10.88
N GLY A 126 3.26 7.27 -11.02
CA GLY A 126 1.89 6.79 -11.03
C GLY A 126 1.24 6.90 -9.66
N ILE A 127 1.94 6.46 -8.61
CA ILE A 127 1.42 6.51 -7.24
C ILE A 127 1.26 7.95 -6.74
N LEU A 128 2.08 8.89 -7.21
CA LEU A 128 2.00 10.30 -6.87
C LEU A 128 0.71 10.97 -7.36
N SER A 129 -0.02 10.36 -8.28
CA SER A 129 -1.35 10.82 -8.70
C SER A 129 -2.39 10.67 -7.58
N TYR A 130 -2.14 9.81 -6.61
CA TYR A 130 -3.06 9.49 -5.51
C TYR A 130 -2.49 9.89 -4.14
N PHE A 131 -1.18 9.75 -3.96
CA PHE A 131 -0.48 10.07 -2.73
C PHE A 131 0.43 11.28 -2.96
N PRO A 132 0.02 12.48 -2.54
CA PRO A 132 0.85 13.68 -2.70
C PRO A 132 2.10 13.67 -1.85
N GLN A 133 2.18 12.74 -0.90
CA GLN A 133 3.36 12.53 -0.05
C GLN A 133 3.71 11.04 0.02
N ILE A 134 5.02 10.76 -0.04
CA ILE A 134 5.57 9.40 0.10
C ILE A 134 6.55 9.37 1.26
N TRP A 135 6.40 8.39 2.13
CA TRP A 135 7.36 8.06 3.17
C TRP A 135 8.63 7.48 2.55
N ALA A 136 9.72 8.22 2.57
CA ALA A 136 10.91 7.88 1.82
C ALA A 136 11.70 6.70 2.40
N SER A 137 11.75 6.58 3.73
CA SER A 137 12.50 5.53 4.43
C SER A 137 12.07 5.41 5.88
N ASP A 138 12.13 4.21 6.42
CA ASP A 138 11.96 3.94 7.86
C ASP A 138 13.19 4.31 8.67
N ASP A 139 14.33 4.56 8.03
CA ASP A 139 15.49 5.16 8.68
C ASP A 139 15.20 6.64 8.96
N THR A 140 15.04 6.97 10.22
CA THR A 140 14.70 8.33 10.70
C THR A 140 15.89 9.06 11.32
N ASP A 141 17.09 8.48 11.27
CA ASP A 141 18.30 9.19 11.66
C ASP A 141 18.49 10.45 10.79
N ALA A 142 18.78 11.59 11.42
CA ALA A 142 18.83 12.88 10.73
C ALA A 142 19.92 12.96 9.66
N LEU A 143 21.07 12.32 9.87
CA LEU A 143 22.16 12.32 8.89
C LEU A 143 21.84 11.40 7.73
N CYS A 144 21.34 10.20 8.01
CA CYS A 144 20.89 9.27 6.98
C CYS A 144 19.75 9.87 6.15
N ARG A 145 18.79 10.54 6.78
CA ARG A 145 17.68 11.21 6.09
C ARG A 145 18.15 12.36 5.20
N ALA A 146 19.20 13.07 5.56
CA ALA A 146 19.77 14.09 4.68
C ALA A 146 20.27 13.51 3.37
N GLU A 147 20.94 12.36 3.41
CA GLU A 147 21.39 11.63 2.20
C GLU A 147 20.21 11.06 1.40
N ILE A 148 19.29 10.36 2.08
CA ILE A 148 18.12 9.74 1.46
C ILE A 148 17.26 10.77 0.74
N GLN A 149 16.93 11.88 1.41
CA GLN A 149 16.09 12.93 0.83
C GLN A 149 16.80 13.66 -0.30
N THR A 150 18.10 13.91 -0.17
CA THR A 150 18.91 14.45 -1.26
C THR A 150 18.89 13.52 -2.48
N GLY A 151 19.01 12.22 -2.27
CA GLY A 151 18.90 11.23 -3.34
C GLY A 151 17.57 11.31 -4.09
N TYR A 152 16.45 11.40 -3.37
CA TYR A 152 15.13 11.56 -4.00
C TYR A 152 14.99 12.88 -4.77
N SER A 153 15.63 13.96 -4.31
CA SER A 153 15.53 15.28 -4.94
C SER A 153 16.09 15.35 -6.36
N TYR A 154 16.90 14.38 -6.78
CA TYR A 154 17.39 14.28 -8.16
C TYR A 154 16.30 13.85 -9.16
N GLY A 155 15.26 13.17 -8.70
CA GLY A 155 14.18 12.67 -9.56
C GLY A 155 12.78 13.20 -9.22
N TYR A 156 12.60 13.71 -8.01
CA TYR A 156 11.28 14.12 -7.49
C TYR A 156 11.34 15.46 -6.78
N PRO A 157 10.28 16.28 -6.85
CA PRO A 157 10.21 17.50 -6.05
C PRO A 157 10.17 17.17 -4.55
N MET A 158 10.88 17.93 -3.74
CA MET A 158 10.94 17.69 -2.29
C MET A 158 9.60 17.81 -1.58
N SER A 159 8.63 18.50 -2.17
CA SER A 159 7.26 18.61 -1.64
C SER A 159 6.51 17.27 -1.55
N VAL A 160 6.94 16.25 -2.31
CA VAL A 160 6.29 14.92 -2.27
C VAL A 160 7.01 13.93 -1.34
N VAL A 161 8.11 14.34 -0.72
CA VAL A 161 8.85 13.53 0.25
C VAL A 161 8.36 13.88 1.65
N SER A 162 7.67 12.95 2.31
CA SER A 162 7.27 13.16 3.69
C SER A 162 8.47 13.00 4.64
N ALA A 163 8.49 13.83 5.68
CA ALA A 163 9.53 13.83 6.69
C ALA A 163 8.91 14.13 8.06
N HIS A 164 9.49 13.55 9.10
CA HIS A 164 9.17 13.93 10.46
C HIS A 164 10.44 14.09 11.30
N VAL A 165 10.29 14.81 12.40
CA VAL A 165 11.34 14.93 13.40
C VAL A 165 10.99 13.98 14.55
N SER A 166 11.86 13.00 14.78
CA SER A 166 11.69 12.05 15.88
C SER A 166 12.12 12.70 17.20
N ALA A 167 11.35 12.44 18.26
CA ALA A 167 11.72 12.83 19.62
C ALA A 167 12.76 11.90 20.27
N CYS A 168 12.98 10.74 19.67
CA CYS A 168 13.96 9.78 20.17
C CYS A 168 15.35 10.06 19.61
N PRO A 169 16.42 9.84 20.36
CA PRO A 169 17.75 9.75 19.78
C PRO A 169 17.76 8.55 18.83
N ASN A 170 17.98 8.82 17.57
CA ASN A 170 18.18 7.80 16.55
C ASN A 170 19.69 7.53 16.47
N HIS A 171 20.10 6.37 16.93
CA HIS A 171 21.49 5.96 16.95
C HIS A 171 21.64 4.73 16.08
N GLN A 172 21.60 4.91 14.80
CA GLN A 172 21.76 3.81 13.87
C GLN A 172 22.87 4.07 12.89
#